data_f748d33cfb9a985dcc30dfb57aa56041
#
_entry.id   f748d33cfb9a985dcc30dfb57aa56041
#
_cell.length_a   1.000
_cell.length_b   1.000
_cell.length_c   1.000
_cell.angle_alpha   90.00
_cell.angle_beta   90.00
_cell.angle_gamma   90.00
#
_symmetry.space_group_name_H-M   'P 1'
#
loop_
_entity.id
_entity.type
_entity.pdbx_description
1 polymer ?
#
loop_
_entity_poly.entity_id
_entity_poly.type
_entity_poly.pdbx_seq_one_letter_code
_entity_poly.pdbx_strand_id
1 'polypeptide(L)'
;MKYKIKRLKLQGIRVLGYLNPCLAVEGALFRQAQDLGYLVKNKNDQDYIIDFMEFDAGTVDLTNPQAFNWFKGIIQKNLIKLGLGGWMADFAEYLPTDAVLYSGESAEDVHNQWPVLWARLNREAVEESGQLGEIVFFMRAGYTGSQEYSTMAWAGDQNVDWSLDDGLPSVIPAALSLGLSGYGLHHSDIGGYTTLFELKRSKELFLRWTELATFSPLMRMHEGNRPEDNWQFDGDEETLRSLARLSTIFVALAPYLRQAILENSRVGLPVMRPIFLHYPERDRVYNIGYEYLLGRDLLVAPVCESGSMQWQTYLPNDEWIHIWSGKEYLEGNFEIEAPLGYPPVFYRKSSSYADLFKEVGRL
;
A
#
# COMPACT_ATOMS: atom_id res chain seq x y z
N MET A 1 -3.15 15.94 22.21
CA MET A 1 -2.83 15.44 20.84
C MET A 1 -2.10 16.51 20.01
N LYS A 2 -2.72 17.65 19.66
CA LYS A 2 -2.17 18.70 18.77
C LYS A 2 -0.74 19.16 19.11
N TYR A 3 -0.42 19.37 20.41
CA TYR A 3 0.94 19.72 20.83
C TYR A 3 1.98 18.63 20.52
N LYS A 4 1.64 17.34 20.74
CA LYS A 4 2.53 16.22 20.43
C LYS A 4 2.83 16.13 18.92
N ILE A 5 1.77 16.26 18.09
CA ILE A 5 1.91 16.28 16.62
C ILE A 5 2.83 17.40 16.16
N LYS A 6 2.61 18.62 16.68
CA LYS A 6 3.46 19.79 16.37
C LYS A 6 4.94 19.55 16.74
N ARG A 7 5.20 18.93 17.91
CA ARG A 7 6.57 18.62 18.36
C ARG A 7 7.25 17.60 17.44
N LEU A 8 6.53 16.53 17.03
CA LEU A 8 7.05 15.54 16.10
C LEU A 8 7.32 16.15 14.73
N LYS A 9 6.43 17.02 14.25
CA LYS A 9 6.64 17.72 12.96
C LYS A 9 7.91 18.57 12.96
N LEU A 10 8.26 19.21 14.08
CA LEU A 10 9.52 19.96 14.22
C LEU A 10 10.77 19.07 14.16
N GLN A 11 10.62 17.78 14.43
CA GLN A 11 11.66 16.75 14.28
C GLN A 11 11.67 16.09 12.90
N GLY A 12 10.89 16.59 11.94
CA GLY A 12 10.74 16.01 10.60
C GLY A 12 9.80 14.80 10.53
N ILE A 13 9.11 14.47 11.64
CA ILE A 13 8.20 13.31 11.71
C ILE A 13 6.78 13.77 11.40
N ARG A 14 6.16 13.19 10.37
CA ARG A 14 4.74 13.39 10.06
C ARG A 14 3.92 12.30 10.75
N VAL A 15 2.87 12.71 11.44
CA VAL A 15 1.92 11.79 12.08
C VAL A 15 0.75 11.59 11.12
N LEU A 16 0.43 10.36 10.83
CA LEU A 16 -0.74 9.98 10.04
C LEU A 16 -1.83 9.46 10.99
N GLY A 17 -3.08 9.56 10.55
CA GLY A 17 -4.25 9.05 11.25
C GLY A 17 -4.88 7.87 10.53
N TYR A 18 -6.06 7.50 10.99
CA TYR A 18 -6.90 6.46 10.44
C TYR A 18 -8.35 6.94 10.41
N LEU A 19 -9.07 6.62 9.35
CA LEU A 19 -10.52 6.73 9.30
C LEU A 19 -11.10 5.79 8.23
N ASN A 20 -12.40 5.52 8.37
CA ASN A 20 -13.20 4.79 7.40
C ASN A 20 -14.64 5.39 7.34
N PRO A 21 -15.46 5.03 6.36
CA PRO A 21 -16.81 5.58 6.21
C PRO A 21 -17.85 4.93 7.14
N CYS A 22 -17.45 3.94 7.94
CA CYS A 22 -18.33 3.22 8.85
C CYS A 22 -18.22 3.82 10.26
N LEU A 23 -19.34 4.10 10.89
CA LEU A 23 -19.42 4.71 12.21
C LEU A 23 -19.92 3.68 13.21
N ALA A 24 -19.09 3.35 14.22
CA ALA A 24 -19.47 2.43 15.29
C ALA A 24 -20.71 2.94 16.05
N VAL A 25 -21.68 2.06 16.32
CA VAL A 25 -23.00 2.43 16.85
C VAL A 25 -22.92 3.11 18.22
N GLU A 26 -21.90 2.81 19.03
CA GLU A 26 -21.67 3.46 20.32
C GLU A 26 -21.05 4.86 20.19
N GLY A 27 -20.56 5.20 18.98
CA GLY A 27 -19.82 6.42 18.71
C GLY A 27 -20.70 7.69 18.68
N ALA A 28 -20.11 8.82 19.05
CA ALA A 28 -20.81 10.11 18.99
C ALA A 28 -21.11 10.55 17.54
N LEU A 29 -20.25 10.18 16.59
CA LEU A 29 -20.47 10.48 15.17
C LEU A 29 -21.61 9.66 14.58
N PHE A 30 -21.78 8.39 15.01
CA PHE A 30 -22.92 7.58 14.60
C PHE A 30 -24.24 8.25 15.01
N ARG A 31 -24.38 8.61 16.31
CA ARG A 31 -25.59 9.28 16.81
C ARG A 31 -25.86 10.59 16.06
N GLN A 32 -24.83 11.38 15.78
CA GLN A 32 -24.99 12.59 15.00
C GLN A 32 -25.43 12.32 13.56
N ALA A 33 -24.86 11.31 12.90
CA ALA A 33 -25.27 10.92 11.54
C ALA A 33 -26.70 10.37 11.51
N GLN A 34 -27.09 9.59 12.51
CA GLN A 34 -28.45 9.05 12.69
C GLN A 34 -29.47 10.17 12.86
N ASP A 35 -29.24 11.13 13.80
CA ASP A 35 -30.11 12.26 14.04
C ASP A 35 -30.30 13.14 12.79
N LEU A 36 -29.31 13.22 11.92
CA LEU A 36 -29.34 13.99 10.67
C LEU A 36 -29.86 13.16 9.46
N GLY A 37 -30.12 11.88 9.62
CA GLY A 37 -30.52 10.99 8.52
C GLY A 37 -29.43 10.80 7.47
N TYR A 38 -28.18 10.71 7.87
CA TYR A 38 -27.00 10.62 6.98
C TYR A 38 -26.45 9.20 6.79
N LEU A 39 -27.10 8.21 7.42
CA LEU A 39 -26.70 6.81 7.27
C LEU A 39 -27.45 6.13 6.12
N VAL A 40 -26.79 5.18 5.48
CA VAL A 40 -27.40 4.26 4.52
C VAL A 40 -28.58 3.54 5.17
N LYS A 41 -29.67 3.35 4.43
CA LYS A 41 -30.90 2.71 4.91
C LYS A 41 -31.06 1.28 4.40
N ASN A 42 -31.80 0.48 5.14
CA ASN A 42 -32.34 -0.79 4.63
C ASN A 42 -33.74 -0.57 4.01
N LYS A 43 -34.31 -1.60 3.42
CA LYS A 43 -35.63 -1.56 2.77
C LYS A 43 -36.82 -1.26 3.72
N ASN A 44 -36.61 -1.26 5.02
CA ASN A 44 -37.61 -0.87 6.02
C ASN A 44 -37.43 0.58 6.49
N ASP A 45 -36.60 1.37 5.80
CA ASP A 45 -36.25 2.76 6.15
C ASP A 45 -35.53 2.89 7.50
N GLN A 46 -34.90 1.83 7.96
CA GLN A 46 -34.06 1.85 9.18
C GLN A 46 -32.60 2.01 8.78
N ASP A 47 -31.78 2.55 9.70
CA ASP A 47 -30.32 2.60 9.48
C ASP A 47 -29.79 1.18 9.23
N TYR A 48 -28.99 1.04 8.15
CA TYR A 48 -28.39 -0.24 7.81
C TYR A 48 -27.18 -0.48 8.71
N ILE A 49 -27.31 -1.41 9.64
CA ILE A 49 -26.22 -1.79 10.55
C ILE A 49 -25.50 -3.01 9.98
N ILE A 50 -24.19 -2.89 9.85
CA ILE A 50 -23.28 -3.94 9.39
C ILE A 50 -22.57 -4.50 10.61
N ASP A 51 -22.63 -5.82 10.77
CA ASP A 51 -21.87 -6.57 11.78
C ASP A 51 -20.46 -6.87 11.23
N PHE A 52 -19.44 -6.27 11.83
CA PHE A 52 -18.03 -6.51 11.54
C PHE A 52 -17.41 -7.55 12.48
N MET A 53 -18.22 -8.37 13.14
CA MET A 53 -17.85 -9.37 14.15
C MET A 53 -17.30 -8.77 15.46
N GLU A 54 -16.44 -7.77 15.41
CA GLU A 54 -15.87 -7.10 16.59
C GLU A 54 -16.66 -5.86 17.01
N PHE A 55 -17.43 -5.28 16.10
CA PHE A 55 -18.25 -4.09 16.34
C PHE A 55 -19.35 -3.95 15.29
N ASP A 56 -20.42 -3.30 15.64
CA ASP A 56 -21.51 -2.92 14.76
C ASP A 56 -21.31 -1.48 14.25
N ALA A 57 -21.57 -1.24 12.96
CA ALA A 57 -21.44 0.10 12.40
C ALA A 57 -22.52 0.42 11.35
N GLY A 58 -22.85 1.70 11.23
CA GLY A 58 -23.62 2.24 10.13
C GLY A 58 -22.71 3.00 9.17
N THR A 59 -22.96 2.83 7.86
CA THR A 59 -22.20 3.51 6.82
C THR A 59 -22.82 4.85 6.48
N VAL A 60 -21.99 5.89 6.35
CA VAL A 60 -22.45 7.21 5.88
C VAL A 60 -22.85 7.11 4.42
N ASP A 61 -24.03 7.62 4.07
CA ASP A 61 -24.51 7.61 2.69
C ASP A 61 -23.77 8.66 1.85
N LEU A 62 -22.79 8.20 1.09
CA LEU A 62 -21.94 9.05 0.24
C LEU A 62 -22.69 9.58 -1.00
N THR A 63 -23.88 9.06 -1.30
CA THR A 63 -24.76 9.58 -2.36
C THR A 63 -25.60 10.75 -1.90
N ASN A 64 -25.71 10.98 -0.57
CA ASN A 64 -26.37 12.13 0.00
C ASN A 64 -25.39 13.32 0.06
N PRO A 65 -25.61 14.41 -0.71
CA PRO A 65 -24.69 15.56 -0.73
C PRO A 65 -24.49 16.22 0.64
N GLN A 66 -25.50 16.17 1.51
CA GLN A 66 -25.42 16.75 2.85
C GLN A 66 -24.55 15.88 3.77
N ALA A 67 -24.72 14.54 3.71
CA ALA A 67 -23.89 13.58 4.44
C ALA A 67 -22.44 13.62 3.96
N PHE A 68 -22.22 13.68 2.66
CA PHE A 68 -20.89 13.81 2.05
C PHE A 68 -20.18 15.07 2.55
N ASN A 69 -20.81 16.23 2.50
CA ASN A 69 -20.23 17.49 2.97
C ASN A 69 -20.03 17.50 4.49
N TRP A 70 -20.94 16.91 5.25
CA TRP A 70 -20.78 16.76 6.70
C TRP A 70 -19.54 15.94 7.04
N PHE A 71 -19.36 14.78 6.41
CA PHE A 71 -18.22 13.91 6.70
C PHE A 71 -16.89 14.53 6.22
N LYS A 72 -16.91 15.21 5.07
CA LYS A 72 -15.78 16.03 4.62
C LYS A 72 -15.37 17.07 5.67
N GLY A 73 -16.34 17.76 6.26
CA GLY A 73 -16.11 18.70 7.37
C GLY A 73 -15.50 18.05 8.61
N ILE A 74 -15.84 16.78 8.91
CA ILE A 74 -15.23 16.00 9.99
C ILE A 74 -13.75 15.76 9.71
N ILE A 75 -13.39 15.33 8.50
CA ILE A 75 -11.99 15.15 8.09
C ILE A 75 -11.21 16.47 8.26
N GLN A 76 -11.74 17.55 7.72
CA GLN A 76 -11.12 18.88 7.82
C GLN A 76 -10.89 19.31 9.28
N LYS A 77 -11.89 19.09 10.14
CA LYS A 77 -11.84 19.51 11.55
C LYS A 77 -10.95 18.59 12.39
N ASN A 78 -11.11 17.27 12.25
CA ASN A 78 -10.55 16.30 13.20
C ASN A 78 -9.16 15.78 12.77
N LEU A 79 -8.83 15.81 11.47
CA LEU A 79 -7.55 15.35 10.96
C LEU A 79 -6.68 16.52 10.50
N ILE A 80 -7.16 17.31 9.54
CA ILE A 80 -6.35 18.36 8.91
C ILE A 80 -6.04 19.50 9.91
N LYS A 81 -7.05 20.05 10.59
CA LYS A 81 -6.84 21.10 11.61
C LYS A 81 -6.11 20.61 12.86
N LEU A 82 -6.09 19.29 13.10
CA LEU A 82 -5.28 18.69 14.15
C LEU A 82 -3.79 18.73 13.79
N GLY A 83 -3.45 18.76 12.49
CA GLY A 83 -2.09 18.84 11.96
C GLY A 83 -1.52 17.51 11.49
N LEU A 84 -2.37 16.53 11.17
CA LEU A 84 -1.93 15.26 10.59
C LEU A 84 -1.36 15.50 9.19
N GLY A 85 -0.35 14.75 8.83
CA GLY A 85 0.29 14.75 7.51
C GLY A 85 -0.36 13.81 6.51
N GLY A 86 -1.38 13.08 6.92
CA GLY A 86 -2.09 12.10 6.11
C GLY A 86 -2.89 11.11 6.92
N TRP A 87 -3.45 10.11 6.26
CA TRP A 87 -4.19 9.03 6.93
C TRP A 87 -4.39 7.81 6.03
N MET A 88 -4.64 6.67 6.66
CA MET A 88 -5.24 5.51 6.04
C MET A 88 -6.74 5.78 5.89
N ALA A 89 -7.25 5.82 4.68
CA ALA A 89 -8.67 5.92 4.36
C ALA A 89 -9.17 4.51 4.03
N ASP A 90 -9.50 3.79 5.10
CA ASP A 90 -9.80 2.36 5.08
C ASP A 90 -11.22 2.04 4.62
N PHE A 91 -11.50 0.77 4.38
CA PHE A 91 -12.80 0.23 3.94
C PHE A 91 -13.28 0.82 2.61
N ALA A 92 -14.59 1.05 2.50
CA ALA A 92 -15.35 1.47 1.33
C ALA A 92 -15.73 0.36 0.33
N GLU A 93 -15.45 -0.89 0.62
CA GLU A 93 -15.92 -2.07 -0.12
C GLU A 93 -17.17 -2.72 0.50
N TYR A 94 -17.65 -2.25 1.65
CA TYR A 94 -18.72 -2.90 2.42
C TYR A 94 -20.12 -2.27 2.24
N LEU A 95 -20.41 -1.58 1.14
CA LEU A 95 -21.77 -1.14 0.86
C LEU A 95 -22.67 -2.37 0.65
N PRO A 96 -23.71 -2.61 1.48
CA PRO A 96 -24.65 -3.71 1.21
C PRO A 96 -25.39 -3.51 -0.11
N THR A 97 -25.43 -4.56 -0.95
CA THR A 97 -26.03 -4.47 -2.30
C THR A 97 -27.54 -4.33 -2.28
N ASP A 98 -28.21 -4.64 -1.16
CA ASP A 98 -29.65 -4.48 -0.95
C ASP A 98 -30.02 -3.21 -0.17
N ALA A 99 -29.04 -2.29 0.00
CA ALA A 99 -29.26 -1.03 0.70
C ALA A 99 -30.13 -0.07 -0.11
N VAL A 100 -30.75 0.88 0.60
CA VAL A 100 -31.49 2.00 0.01
C VAL A 100 -30.65 3.26 0.16
N LEU A 101 -30.32 3.87 -0.97
CA LEU A 101 -29.47 5.06 -1.04
C LEU A 101 -30.30 6.31 -1.24
N TYR A 102 -29.81 7.42 -0.73
CA TYR A 102 -30.43 8.74 -0.89
C TYR A 102 -30.62 9.14 -2.36
N SER A 103 -29.67 8.79 -3.22
CA SER A 103 -29.76 9.07 -4.67
C SER A 103 -30.91 8.36 -5.36
N GLY A 104 -31.45 7.29 -4.77
CA GLY A 104 -32.42 6.40 -5.39
C GLY A 104 -31.82 5.42 -6.42
N GLU A 105 -30.51 5.43 -6.63
CA GLU A 105 -29.81 4.44 -7.44
C GLU A 105 -29.77 3.08 -6.73
N SER A 106 -29.69 2.01 -7.50
CA SER A 106 -29.50 0.66 -6.97
C SER A 106 -28.16 0.56 -6.22
N ALA A 107 -28.16 0.11 -4.98
CA ALA A 107 -26.92 -0.11 -4.24
C ALA A 107 -26.04 -1.19 -4.89
N GLU A 108 -26.61 -2.17 -5.59
CA GLU A 108 -25.88 -3.17 -6.37
C GLU A 108 -25.07 -2.51 -7.49
N ASP A 109 -25.64 -1.54 -8.21
CA ASP A 109 -24.96 -0.82 -9.30
C ASP A 109 -23.89 0.15 -8.76
N VAL A 110 -24.11 0.74 -7.59
CA VAL A 110 -23.20 1.71 -6.95
C VAL A 110 -22.12 1.04 -6.11
N HIS A 111 -22.28 -0.23 -5.73
CA HIS A 111 -21.38 -0.95 -4.83
C HIS A 111 -19.89 -0.78 -5.21
N ASN A 112 -19.54 -1.09 -6.44
CA ASN A 112 -18.17 -0.97 -6.93
C ASN A 112 -17.71 0.49 -7.09
N GLN A 113 -18.62 1.46 -7.18
CA GLN A 113 -18.31 2.87 -7.24
C GLN A 113 -18.11 3.50 -5.85
N TRP A 114 -18.47 2.80 -4.79
CA TRP A 114 -18.37 3.31 -3.42
C TRP A 114 -16.94 3.73 -3.04
N PRO A 115 -15.89 2.95 -3.36
CA PRO A 115 -14.51 3.39 -3.15
C PRO A 115 -14.15 4.67 -3.90
N VAL A 116 -14.75 4.92 -5.08
CA VAL A 116 -14.51 6.15 -5.84
C VAL A 116 -15.09 7.37 -5.11
N LEU A 117 -16.32 7.24 -4.60
CA LEU A 117 -16.96 8.28 -3.80
C LEU A 117 -16.17 8.57 -2.51
N TRP A 118 -15.68 7.52 -1.87
CA TRP A 118 -14.82 7.65 -0.68
C TRP A 118 -13.49 8.34 -0.99
N ALA A 119 -12.82 7.95 -2.07
CA ALA A 119 -11.59 8.59 -2.52
C ALA A 119 -11.82 10.08 -2.81
N ARG A 120 -12.90 10.40 -3.53
CA ARG A 120 -13.30 11.76 -3.87
C ARG A 120 -13.53 12.61 -2.62
N LEU A 121 -14.27 12.09 -1.64
CA LEU A 121 -14.55 12.79 -0.38
C LEU A 121 -13.25 13.16 0.36
N ASN A 122 -12.31 12.21 0.46
CA ASN A 122 -11.02 12.43 1.08
C ASN A 122 -10.19 13.47 0.31
N ARG A 123 -10.18 13.38 -1.03
CA ARG A 123 -9.49 14.33 -1.90
C ARG A 123 -10.03 15.75 -1.77
N GLU A 124 -11.36 15.92 -1.85
CA GLU A 124 -11.99 17.21 -1.70
C GLU A 124 -11.72 17.84 -0.31
N ALA A 125 -11.69 17.03 0.76
CA ALA A 125 -11.34 17.52 2.09
C ALA A 125 -9.94 18.14 2.16
N VAL A 126 -8.97 17.51 1.49
CA VAL A 126 -7.58 17.98 1.40
C VAL A 126 -7.48 19.23 0.52
N GLU A 127 -8.11 19.21 -0.65
CA GLU A 127 -8.06 20.29 -1.63
C GLU A 127 -8.71 21.57 -1.13
N GLU A 128 -9.91 21.49 -0.59
CA GLU A 128 -10.63 22.64 0.01
C GLU A 128 -9.91 23.22 1.24
N SER A 129 -9.07 22.44 1.88
CA SER A 129 -8.21 22.89 2.99
C SER A 129 -6.90 23.53 2.50
N GLY A 130 -6.64 23.60 1.19
CA GLY A 130 -5.42 24.14 0.61
C GLY A 130 -4.18 23.31 0.95
N GLN A 131 -4.32 22.00 1.19
CA GLN A 131 -3.24 21.10 1.62
C GLN A 131 -2.86 20.07 0.56
N LEU A 132 -3.26 20.29 -0.68
CA LEU A 132 -2.90 19.41 -1.80
C LEU A 132 -1.38 19.39 -1.98
N GLY A 133 -0.80 18.20 -2.11
CA GLY A 133 0.65 17.99 -2.15
C GLY A 133 1.35 17.94 -0.78
N GLU A 134 0.68 18.36 0.31
CA GLU A 134 1.23 18.30 1.67
C GLU A 134 0.66 17.13 2.48
N ILE A 135 -0.58 16.73 2.20
CA ILE A 135 -1.29 15.64 2.87
C ILE A 135 -1.45 14.48 1.88
N VAL A 136 -1.12 13.28 2.32
CA VAL A 136 -1.34 12.05 1.57
C VAL A 136 -2.33 11.14 2.32
N PHE A 137 -3.26 10.56 1.60
CA PHE A 137 -4.05 9.43 2.09
C PHE A 137 -3.89 8.24 1.14
N PHE A 138 -4.12 7.05 1.65
CA PHE A 138 -4.02 5.81 0.90
C PHE A 138 -5.20 4.89 1.23
N MET A 139 -5.60 4.08 0.26
CA MET A 139 -6.82 3.26 0.30
C MET A 139 -6.50 1.81 -0.04
N ARG A 140 -7.30 0.87 0.48
CA ARG A 140 -7.25 -0.54 0.07
C ARG A 140 -8.27 -0.86 -1.02
N ALA A 141 -9.44 -0.27 -0.94
CA ALA A 141 -10.49 -0.46 -1.92
C ALA A 141 -10.35 0.53 -3.08
N GLY A 142 -10.65 0.09 -4.29
CA GLY A 142 -10.61 0.91 -5.48
C GLY A 142 -11.47 0.33 -6.61
N TYR A 143 -11.86 1.19 -7.52
CA TYR A 143 -12.55 0.85 -8.76
C TYR A 143 -12.12 1.82 -9.85
N THR A 144 -12.53 1.58 -11.10
CA THR A 144 -12.26 2.48 -12.22
C THR A 144 -12.68 3.92 -11.87
N GLY A 145 -11.72 4.84 -11.89
CA GLY A 145 -11.89 6.25 -11.50
C GLY A 145 -11.32 6.61 -10.12
N SER A 146 -11.06 5.65 -9.23
CA SER A 146 -10.49 5.96 -7.90
C SER A 146 -9.10 6.61 -8.00
N GLN A 147 -8.30 6.28 -9.02
CA GLN A 147 -6.97 6.83 -9.26
C GLN A 147 -6.97 8.34 -9.57
N GLU A 148 -8.11 8.91 -9.94
CA GLU A 148 -8.26 10.36 -10.09
C GLU A 148 -8.16 11.09 -8.74
N TYR A 149 -8.61 10.45 -7.69
CA TYR A 149 -8.73 11.04 -6.36
C TYR A 149 -7.69 10.52 -5.36
N SER A 150 -7.38 9.22 -5.39
CA SER A 150 -6.37 8.61 -4.53
C SER A 150 -5.10 8.28 -5.33
N THR A 151 -3.96 8.74 -4.85
CA THR A 151 -2.67 8.55 -5.52
C THR A 151 -1.96 7.28 -5.13
N MET A 152 -2.37 6.64 -4.03
CA MET A 152 -1.69 5.48 -3.45
C MET A 152 -2.71 4.45 -2.95
N ALA A 153 -2.43 3.18 -3.21
CA ALA A 153 -3.14 2.05 -2.65
C ALA A 153 -2.21 1.19 -1.78
N TRP A 154 -2.79 0.47 -0.82
CA TRP A 154 -2.08 -0.65 -0.18
C TRP A 154 -2.83 -1.96 -0.41
N ALA A 155 -2.13 -3.07 -0.24
CA ALA A 155 -2.65 -4.38 -0.57
C ALA A 155 -3.80 -4.87 0.33
N GLY A 156 -4.09 -4.15 1.43
CA GLY A 156 -5.08 -4.55 2.44
C GLY A 156 -4.45 -5.39 3.54
N ASP A 157 -5.22 -6.30 4.10
CA ASP A 157 -4.93 -7.03 5.33
C ASP A 157 -4.39 -8.44 5.04
N GLN A 158 -3.25 -8.56 4.37
CA GLN A 158 -2.66 -9.86 4.00
C GLN A 158 -2.42 -10.75 5.23
N ASN A 159 -2.52 -12.06 5.02
CA ASN A 159 -2.12 -13.06 5.99
C ASN A 159 -0.63 -12.97 6.33
N VAL A 160 -0.29 -13.27 7.58
CA VAL A 160 1.10 -13.28 8.07
C VAL A 160 1.80 -14.59 7.69
N ASP A 161 1.74 -14.97 6.39
CA ASP A 161 2.25 -16.23 5.87
C ASP A 161 2.86 -16.13 4.45
N TRP A 162 3.14 -17.26 3.83
CA TRP A 162 3.75 -17.42 2.52
C TRP A 162 2.74 -17.89 1.46
N SER A 163 1.44 -17.82 1.73
CA SER A 163 0.42 -18.27 0.78
C SER A 163 0.42 -17.41 -0.47
N LEU A 164 0.14 -18.06 -1.61
CA LEU A 164 0.03 -17.39 -2.91
C LEU A 164 -1.24 -16.56 -3.02
N ASP A 165 -2.25 -16.89 -2.22
CA ASP A 165 -3.57 -16.27 -2.31
C ASP A 165 -3.62 -14.94 -1.54
N ASP A 166 -3.00 -14.88 -0.34
CA ASP A 166 -3.10 -13.71 0.53
C ASP A 166 -1.87 -13.47 1.43
N GLY A 167 -0.77 -14.19 1.22
CA GLY A 167 0.50 -14.01 1.92
C GLY A 167 1.46 -13.06 1.19
N LEU A 168 2.75 -13.07 1.61
CA LEU A 168 3.80 -12.24 1.00
C LEU A 168 3.84 -12.32 -0.53
N PRO A 169 3.76 -13.49 -1.19
CA PRO A 169 3.84 -13.56 -2.64
C PRO A 169 2.70 -12.81 -3.35
N SER A 170 1.50 -12.79 -2.75
CA SER A 170 0.29 -12.22 -3.37
C SER A 170 0.41 -10.74 -3.67
N VAL A 171 1.18 -9.98 -2.87
CA VAL A 171 1.29 -8.52 -3.01
C VAL A 171 2.06 -8.10 -4.26
N ILE A 172 2.89 -8.97 -4.83
CA ILE A 172 3.67 -8.66 -6.04
C ILE A 172 2.76 -8.60 -7.27
N PRO A 173 2.03 -9.67 -7.66
CA PRO A 173 1.11 -9.59 -8.79
C PRO A 173 -0.03 -8.57 -8.55
N ALA A 174 -0.47 -8.35 -7.31
CA ALA A 174 -1.43 -7.30 -6.98
C ALA A 174 -0.89 -5.92 -7.33
N ALA A 175 0.35 -5.59 -6.92
CA ALA A 175 1.00 -4.32 -7.23
C ALA A 175 1.16 -4.12 -8.75
N LEU A 176 1.57 -5.17 -9.47
CA LEU A 176 1.75 -5.13 -10.92
C LEU A 176 0.43 -4.92 -11.66
N SER A 177 -0.64 -5.62 -11.26
CA SER A 177 -1.98 -5.48 -11.84
C SER A 177 -2.58 -4.11 -11.58
N LEU A 178 -2.48 -3.61 -10.34
CA LEU A 178 -2.92 -2.27 -9.98
C LEU A 178 -2.15 -1.19 -10.75
N GLY A 179 -0.83 -1.37 -10.90
CA GLY A 179 0.01 -0.49 -11.70
C GLY A 179 -0.47 -0.37 -13.14
N LEU A 180 -0.81 -1.49 -13.79
CA LEU A 180 -1.39 -1.53 -15.14
C LEU A 180 -2.79 -0.90 -15.21
N SER A 181 -3.51 -0.90 -14.09
CA SER A 181 -4.85 -0.29 -13.97
C SER A 181 -4.81 1.19 -13.58
N GLY A 182 -3.61 1.81 -13.55
CA GLY A 182 -3.43 3.24 -13.27
C GLY A 182 -3.10 3.59 -11.81
N TYR A 183 -3.02 2.61 -10.89
CA TYR A 183 -2.50 2.81 -9.55
C TYR A 183 -0.98 2.56 -9.53
N GLY A 184 -0.21 3.53 -9.97
CA GLY A 184 1.24 3.41 -10.10
C GLY A 184 2.03 3.42 -8.79
N LEU A 185 1.39 3.79 -7.67
CA LEU A 185 1.96 3.79 -6.32
C LEU A 185 1.21 2.79 -5.45
N HIS A 186 1.90 1.74 -5.05
CA HIS A 186 1.35 0.66 -4.25
C HIS A 186 2.33 0.23 -3.16
N HIS A 187 1.80 -0.27 -2.04
CA HIS A 187 2.58 -0.85 -0.95
C HIS A 187 1.78 -1.92 -0.21
N SER A 188 2.44 -2.63 0.68
CA SER A 188 1.82 -3.60 1.59
C SER A 188 2.35 -3.42 3.01
N ASP A 189 1.69 -4.03 3.98
CA ASP A 189 2.15 -4.11 5.35
C ASP A 189 3.34 -5.03 5.45
N ILE A 190 4.49 -4.54 5.93
CA ILE A 190 5.67 -5.38 6.15
C ILE A 190 5.34 -6.46 7.17
N GLY A 191 5.38 -7.71 6.71
CA GLY A 191 5.08 -8.88 7.50
C GLY A 191 3.61 -9.30 7.51
N GLY A 192 2.75 -8.62 6.73
CA GLY A 192 1.31 -8.86 6.73
C GLY A 192 0.59 -8.26 7.95
N TYR A 193 -0.72 -8.39 7.97
CA TYR A 193 -1.61 -7.88 9.01
C TYR A 193 -2.38 -8.99 9.73
N THR A 194 -3.01 -9.88 8.96
CA THR A 194 -4.01 -10.83 9.45
C THR A 194 -3.37 -12.04 10.08
N THR A 195 -3.56 -12.19 11.37
CA THR A 195 -3.22 -13.38 12.17
C THR A 195 -4.50 -14.12 12.48
N LEU A 196 -4.72 -15.28 11.83
CA LEU A 196 -5.88 -16.14 12.01
C LEU A 196 -5.44 -17.50 12.54
N PHE A 197 -6.22 -18.07 13.45
CA PHE A 197 -6.00 -19.40 14.01
C PHE A 197 -4.56 -19.56 14.56
N GLU A 198 -3.81 -20.52 14.01
CA GLU A 198 -2.43 -20.84 14.39
C GLU A 198 -1.37 -20.04 13.58
N LEU A 199 -1.80 -19.20 12.62
CA LEU A 199 -0.87 -18.37 11.86
C LEU A 199 -0.17 -17.38 12.79
N LYS A 200 1.14 -17.27 12.63
CA LYS A 200 1.97 -16.30 13.34
C LYS A 200 3.06 -15.78 12.42
N ARG A 201 3.26 -14.48 12.41
CA ARG A 201 4.34 -13.87 11.68
C ARG A 201 5.69 -14.30 12.23
N SER A 202 6.47 -15.00 11.40
CA SER A 202 7.84 -15.39 11.76
C SER A 202 8.82 -14.25 11.53
N LYS A 203 10.01 -14.34 12.15
CA LYS A 203 11.14 -13.43 11.89
C LYS A 203 11.54 -13.43 10.42
N GLU A 204 11.62 -14.60 9.80
CA GLU A 204 12.00 -14.72 8.39
C GLU A 204 11.00 -14.01 7.49
N LEU A 205 9.69 -14.24 7.68
CA LEU A 205 8.64 -13.59 6.91
C LEU A 205 8.74 -12.06 7.04
N PHE A 206 8.91 -11.55 8.27
CA PHE A 206 9.05 -10.12 8.51
C PHE A 206 10.24 -9.53 7.74
N LEU A 207 11.39 -10.21 7.76
CA LEU A 207 12.60 -9.73 7.09
C LEU A 207 12.49 -9.85 5.56
N ARG A 208 11.94 -10.93 5.01
CA ARG A 208 11.70 -11.06 3.56
C ARG A 208 10.70 -10.03 3.05
N TRP A 209 9.68 -9.74 3.82
CA TRP A 209 8.74 -8.66 3.47
C TRP A 209 9.40 -7.26 3.57
N THR A 210 10.31 -7.08 4.52
CA THR A 210 11.11 -5.86 4.60
C THR A 210 12.00 -5.69 3.38
N GLU A 211 12.60 -6.77 2.88
CA GLU A 211 13.38 -6.78 1.63
C GLU A 211 12.52 -6.32 0.44
N LEU A 212 11.32 -6.91 0.26
CA LEU A 212 10.37 -6.50 -0.77
C LEU A 212 10.01 -5.02 -0.65
N ALA A 213 9.67 -4.56 0.56
CA ALA A 213 9.27 -3.19 0.80
C ALA A 213 10.39 -2.18 0.56
N THR A 214 11.66 -2.57 0.76
CA THR A 214 12.84 -1.73 0.46
C THR A 214 12.93 -1.38 -1.02
N PHE A 215 12.48 -2.26 -1.89
CA PHE A 215 12.45 -2.07 -3.34
C PHE A 215 11.03 -1.85 -3.88
N SER A 216 10.22 -1.14 -3.13
CA SER A 216 8.86 -0.74 -3.47
C SER A 216 8.69 0.79 -3.34
N PRO A 217 7.56 1.38 -3.77
CA PRO A 217 7.34 2.82 -3.63
C PRO A 217 7.29 3.32 -2.19
N LEU A 218 6.94 2.49 -1.23
CA LEU A 218 6.80 2.86 0.18
C LEU A 218 7.12 1.69 1.11
N MET A 219 7.95 1.94 2.13
CA MET A 219 8.13 1.05 3.27
C MET A 219 7.16 1.42 4.39
N ARG A 220 6.29 0.51 4.78
CA ARG A 220 5.38 0.71 5.91
C ARG A 220 5.22 -0.59 6.70
N MET A 221 5.50 -0.52 7.99
CA MET A 221 5.27 -1.62 8.92
C MET A 221 3.86 -1.55 9.52
N HIS A 222 3.35 -2.72 9.89
CA HIS A 222 2.18 -2.87 10.74
C HIS A 222 2.45 -3.90 11.84
N GLU A 223 1.97 -3.65 13.05
CA GLU A 223 2.11 -4.61 14.17
C GLU A 223 1.23 -5.85 13.99
N GLY A 224 0.21 -5.77 13.11
CA GLY A 224 -0.79 -6.81 12.89
C GLY A 224 -1.98 -6.71 13.84
N ASN A 225 -3.03 -7.51 13.59
CA ASN A 225 -4.22 -7.57 14.44
C ASN A 225 -4.00 -8.30 15.77
N ARG A 226 -2.90 -9.08 15.91
CA ARG A 226 -2.48 -9.75 17.16
C ARG A 226 -0.98 -9.48 17.40
N PRO A 227 -0.63 -8.28 17.89
CA PRO A 227 0.78 -7.87 18.02
C PRO A 227 1.62 -8.81 18.88
N GLU A 228 1.03 -9.39 19.93
CA GLU A 228 1.70 -10.28 20.89
C GLU A 228 2.05 -11.65 20.28
N ASP A 229 1.33 -12.06 19.24
CA ASP A 229 1.57 -13.33 18.54
C ASP A 229 2.57 -13.17 17.38
N ASN A 230 2.76 -11.96 16.91
CA ASN A 230 3.53 -11.66 15.71
C ASN A 230 4.96 -11.19 16.03
N TRP A 231 5.94 -11.67 15.25
CA TRP A 231 7.29 -11.11 15.31
C TRP A 231 7.28 -9.62 14.98
N GLN A 232 7.85 -8.83 15.88
CA GLN A 232 7.90 -7.38 15.73
C GLN A 232 9.31 -6.90 15.33
N PHE A 233 9.40 -5.64 14.90
CA PHE A 233 10.66 -5.05 14.41
C PHE A 233 11.78 -5.01 15.46
N ASP A 234 11.43 -5.01 16.73
CA ASP A 234 12.31 -5.00 17.89
C ASP A 234 12.41 -6.34 18.61
N GLY A 235 11.99 -7.43 17.97
CA GLY A 235 11.99 -8.77 18.53
C GLY A 235 13.39 -9.27 18.92
N ASP A 236 14.42 -8.87 18.18
CA ASP A 236 15.83 -9.04 18.55
C ASP A 236 16.73 -8.00 17.85
N GLU A 237 18.00 -7.95 18.28
CA GLU A 237 18.98 -7.00 17.71
C GLU A 237 19.29 -7.26 16.22
N GLU A 238 19.20 -8.49 15.76
CA GLU A 238 19.45 -8.82 14.36
C GLU A 238 18.35 -8.26 13.46
N THR A 239 17.09 -8.43 13.87
CA THR A 239 15.93 -7.85 13.20
C THR A 239 16.05 -6.34 13.12
N LEU A 240 16.38 -5.69 14.24
CA LEU A 240 16.51 -4.24 14.32
C LEU A 240 17.65 -3.72 13.42
N ARG A 241 18.81 -4.40 13.40
CA ARG A 241 19.93 -4.06 12.51
C ARG A 241 19.58 -4.25 11.05
N SER A 242 18.90 -5.34 10.70
CA SER A 242 18.46 -5.64 9.32
C SER A 242 17.47 -4.59 8.83
N LEU A 243 16.47 -4.25 9.64
CA LEU A 243 15.51 -3.20 9.33
C LEU A 243 16.19 -1.83 9.17
N ALA A 244 17.11 -1.47 10.07
CA ALA A 244 17.85 -0.21 10.00
C ALA A 244 18.68 -0.11 8.70
N ARG A 245 19.37 -1.21 8.33
CA ARG A 245 20.12 -1.29 7.07
C ARG A 245 19.20 -1.15 5.86
N LEU A 246 18.13 -1.93 5.79
CA LEU A 246 17.18 -1.91 4.67
C LEU A 246 16.47 -0.56 4.55
N SER A 247 16.12 0.08 5.67
CA SER A 247 15.58 1.45 5.68
C SER A 247 16.59 2.47 5.16
N THR A 248 17.89 2.31 5.48
CA THR A 248 18.96 3.16 4.96
C THR A 248 19.09 3.02 3.44
N ILE A 249 18.99 1.79 2.93
CA ILE A 249 18.97 1.50 1.48
C ILE A 249 17.77 2.18 0.83
N PHE A 250 16.57 2.03 1.39
CA PHE A 250 15.36 2.69 0.87
C PHE A 250 15.54 4.22 0.78
N VAL A 251 16.09 4.85 1.81
CA VAL A 251 16.35 6.29 1.82
C VAL A 251 17.41 6.66 0.78
N ALA A 252 18.46 5.86 0.63
CA ALA A 252 19.50 6.10 -0.38
C ALA A 252 18.94 6.01 -1.82
N LEU A 253 17.94 5.16 -2.07
CA LEU A 253 17.25 5.05 -3.35
C LEU A 253 16.31 6.23 -3.66
N ALA A 254 16.09 7.17 -2.74
CA ALA A 254 15.12 8.26 -2.91
C ALA A 254 15.30 9.10 -4.19
N PRO A 255 16.51 9.43 -4.69
CA PRO A 255 16.66 10.15 -5.95
C PRO A 255 16.08 9.38 -7.14
N TYR A 256 16.33 8.07 -7.19
CA TYR A 256 15.81 7.17 -8.23
C TYR A 256 14.29 6.96 -8.12
N LEU A 257 13.79 6.70 -6.91
CA LEU A 257 12.35 6.55 -6.66
C LEU A 257 11.57 7.80 -7.04
N ARG A 258 12.09 8.99 -6.72
CA ARG A 258 11.48 10.25 -7.12
C ARG A 258 11.37 10.38 -8.64
N GLN A 259 12.39 9.96 -9.39
CA GLN A 259 12.34 9.96 -10.86
C GLN A 259 11.26 9.00 -11.37
N ALA A 260 11.17 7.78 -10.82
CA ALA A 260 10.13 6.82 -11.20
C ALA A 260 8.71 7.33 -10.87
N ILE A 261 8.53 8.00 -9.72
CA ILE A 261 7.25 8.64 -9.33
C ILE A 261 6.90 9.79 -10.27
N LEU A 262 7.87 10.62 -10.67
CA LEU A 262 7.65 11.69 -11.64
C LEU A 262 7.28 11.15 -13.03
N GLU A 263 7.88 10.03 -13.43
CA GLU A 263 7.52 9.35 -14.68
C GLU A 263 6.09 8.80 -14.60
N ASN A 264 5.72 8.18 -13.48
CA ASN A 264 4.33 7.74 -13.25
C ASN A 264 3.34 8.91 -13.39
N SER A 265 3.62 10.05 -12.77
CA SER A 265 2.72 11.21 -12.81
C SER A 265 2.60 11.85 -14.20
N ARG A 266 3.60 11.68 -15.07
CA ARG A 266 3.63 12.33 -16.40
C ARG A 266 3.08 11.46 -17.52
N VAL A 267 3.40 10.16 -17.47
CA VAL A 267 3.11 9.22 -18.57
C VAL A 267 2.37 7.96 -18.12
N GLY A 268 2.01 7.85 -16.84
CA GLY A 268 1.21 6.74 -16.31
C GLY A 268 1.99 5.44 -16.10
N LEU A 269 3.31 5.38 -16.35
CA LEU A 269 4.09 4.16 -16.09
C LEU A 269 4.18 3.90 -14.59
N PRO A 270 3.78 2.71 -14.10
CA PRO A 270 3.84 2.41 -12.68
C PRO A 270 5.28 2.39 -12.14
N VAL A 271 5.45 2.59 -10.85
CA VAL A 271 6.77 2.52 -10.21
C VAL A 271 7.27 1.08 -10.13
N MET A 272 6.39 0.13 -9.75
CA MET A 272 6.64 -1.31 -9.89
C MET A 272 6.06 -1.78 -11.23
N ARG A 273 6.89 -2.36 -12.09
CA ARG A 273 6.56 -2.64 -13.50
C ARG A 273 6.69 -4.11 -13.83
N PRO A 274 5.70 -4.73 -14.48
CA PRO A 274 5.92 -6.01 -15.14
C PRO A 274 7.08 -5.89 -16.14
N ILE A 275 7.91 -6.92 -16.22
CA ILE A 275 9.11 -6.93 -17.08
C ILE A 275 8.76 -6.66 -18.56
N PHE A 276 7.60 -7.15 -19.02
CA PHE A 276 7.16 -6.98 -20.41
C PHE A 276 6.93 -5.52 -20.84
N LEU A 277 6.75 -4.57 -19.91
CA LEU A 277 6.63 -3.16 -20.28
C LEU A 277 7.90 -2.59 -20.92
N HIS A 278 9.05 -3.21 -20.66
CA HIS A 278 10.34 -2.78 -21.19
C HIS A 278 11.02 -3.82 -22.09
N TYR A 279 10.58 -5.08 -22.03
CA TYR A 279 11.16 -6.22 -22.77
C TYR A 279 10.04 -7.06 -23.43
N PRO A 280 9.19 -6.47 -24.30
CA PRO A 280 8.00 -7.16 -24.86
C PRO A 280 8.34 -8.24 -25.88
N GLU A 281 9.57 -8.32 -26.38
CA GLU A 281 9.95 -9.21 -27.49
C GLU A 281 10.09 -10.68 -27.08
N ARG A 282 10.06 -10.97 -25.78
CA ARG A 282 10.21 -12.31 -25.23
C ARG A 282 8.91 -12.81 -24.63
N ASP A 283 8.27 -13.78 -25.21
CA ASP A 283 7.01 -14.40 -24.71
C ASP A 283 7.11 -14.81 -23.24
N ARG A 284 8.31 -15.22 -22.80
CA ARG A 284 8.57 -15.65 -21.44
C ARG A 284 8.22 -14.59 -20.38
N VAL A 285 8.51 -13.32 -20.64
CA VAL A 285 8.31 -12.25 -19.64
C VAL A 285 6.86 -12.02 -19.25
N TYR A 286 5.93 -12.48 -20.10
CA TYR A 286 4.49 -12.40 -19.82
C TYR A 286 4.01 -13.44 -18.78
N ASN A 287 4.84 -14.44 -18.48
CA ASN A 287 4.56 -15.48 -17.50
C ASN A 287 5.33 -15.30 -16.18
N ILE A 288 6.05 -14.18 -16.00
CA ILE A 288 6.80 -13.87 -14.79
C ILE A 288 5.92 -13.01 -13.90
N GLY A 289 5.39 -13.59 -12.80
CA GLY A 289 4.49 -12.92 -11.87
C GLY A 289 5.13 -12.40 -10.59
N TYR A 290 6.35 -12.88 -10.25
CA TYR A 290 7.00 -12.59 -8.97
C TYR A 290 8.33 -11.85 -9.08
N GLU A 291 8.69 -11.41 -10.29
CA GLU A 291 9.80 -10.52 -10.55
C GLU A 291 9.27 -9.24 -11.19
N TYR A 292 9.91 -8.12 -10.91
CA TYR A 292 9.48 -6.85 -11.46
C TYR A 292 10.65 -5.89 -11.68
N LEU A 293 10.39 -4.86 -12.45
CA LEU A 293 11.25 -3.70 -12.54
C LEU A 293 10.75 -2.61 -11.59
N LEU A 294 11.61 -2.13 -10.70
CA LEU A 294 11.38 -0.90 -9.97
C LEU A 294 11.90 0.25 -10.82
N GLY A 295 11.00 1.11 -11.32
CA GLY A 295 11.33 2.04 -12.40
C GLY A 295 11.74 1.28 -13.67
N ARG A 296 12.76 1.77 -14.38
CA ARG A 296 13.32 1.11 -15.58
C ARG A 296 14.54 0.27 -15.27
N ASP A 297 15.32 0.63 -14.26
CA ASP A 297 16.72 0.26 -14.18
C ASP A 297 17.06 -0.75 -13.08
N LEU A 298 16.14 -1.01 -12.13
CA LEU A 298 16.29 -2.03 -11.10
C LEU A 298 15.37 -3.22 -11.38
N LEU A 299 15.92 -4.42 -11.50
CA LEU A 299 15.18 -5.67 -11.50
C LEU A 299 15.23 -6.26 -10.10
N VAL A 300 14.09 -6.64 -9.58
CA VAL A 300 13.90 -7.19 -8.23
C VAL A 300 13.21 -8.55 -8.33
N ALA A 301 13.81 -9.57 -7.73
CA ALA A 301 13.24 -10.90 -7.63
C ALA A 301 13.09 -11.30 -6.14
N PRO A 302 11.99 -10.90 -5.49
CA PRO A 302 11.77 -11.19 -4.07
C PRO A 302 11.75 -12.70 -3.80
N VAL A 303 12.32 -13.11 -2.66
CA VAL A 303 12.22 -14.49 -2.20
C VAL A 303 10.82 -14.72 -1.63
N CYS A 304 10.06 -15.62 -2.24
CA CYS A 304 8.66 -15.90 -1.93
C CYS A 304 8.42 -17.24 -1.23
N GLU A 305 9.48 -17.89 -0.75
CA GLU A 305 9.40 -19.19 -0.07
C GLU A 305 10.23 -19.19 1.22
N SER A 306 9.66 -19.76 2.27
CA SER A 306 10.36 -19.90 3.56
C SER A 306 11.58 -20.82 3.45
N GLY A 307 12.66 -20.45 4.15
CA GLY A 307 13.89 -21.24 4.22
C GLY A 307 14.78 -21.14 2.97
N SER A 308 14.37 -20.40 1.96
CA SER A 308 15.15 -20.29 0.71
C SER A 308 16.34 -19.35 0.87
N MET A 309 17.53 -19.88 0.58
CA MET A 309 18.80 -19.14 0.59
C MET A 309 19.37 -18.91 -0.82
N GLN A 310 18.68 -19.41 -1.82
CA GLN A 310 18.95 -19.23 -3.25
C GLN A 310 17.62 -18.98 -3.96
N TRP A 311 17.62 -18.20 -5.02
CA TRP A 311 16.40 -17.84 -5.74
C TRP A 311 16.61 -17.85 -7.25
N GLN A 312 15.67 -18.46 -7.97
CA GLN A 312 15.70 -18.46 -9.43
C GLN A 312 15.29 -17.08 -9.93
N THR A 313 16.11 -16.48 -10.78
CA THR A 313 15.89 -15.14 -11.32
C THR A 313 16.11 -15.15 -12.83
N TYR A 314 15.18 -14.56 -13.56
CA TYR A 314 15.32 -14.33 -14.99
C TYR A 314 15.77 -12.89 -15.26
N LEU A 315 16.86 -12.75 -15.97
CA LEU A 315 17.36 -11.45 -16.45
C LEU A 315 17.01 -11.29 -17.94
N PRO A 316 16.25 -10.27 -18.34
CA PRO A 316 15.93 -10.02 -19.75
C PRO A 316 17.14 -9.47 -20.49
N ASN A 317 17.04 -9.39 -21.83
CA ASN A 317 18.12 -9.00 -22.74
C ASN A 317 18.67 -7.60 -22.47
N ASP A 318 19.65 -7.51 -21.55
CA ASP A 318 20.41 -6.30 -21.21
C ASP A 318 21.71 -6.72 -20.50
N GLU A 319 22.57 -5.77 -20.12
CA GLU A 319 23.70 -5.98 -19.23
C GLU A 319 23.31 -5.60 -17.80
N TRP A 320 23.31 -6.59 -16.89
CA TRP A 320 22.90 -6.47 -15.51
C TRP A 320 24.05 -6.60 -14.54
N ILE A 321 24.01 -5.85 -13.47
CA ILE A 321 24.97 -5.95 -12.36
C ILE A 321 24.21 -6.30 -11.09
N HIS A 322 24.59 -7.40 -10.46
CA HIS A 322 24.05 -7.79 -9.16
C HIS A 322 24.49 -6.78 -8.10
N ILE A 323 23.52 -6.16 -7.44
CA ILE A 323 23.77 -4.98 -6.60
C ILE A 323 24.73 -5.27 -5.44
N TRP A 324 24.68 -6.47 -4.84
CA TRP A 324 25.47 -6.82 -3.66
C TRP A 324 26.89 -7.26 -4.00
N SER A 325 27.08 -8.04 -5.06
CA SER A 325 28.39 -8.62 -5.41
C SER A 325 29.14 -7.83 -6.48
N GLY A 326 28.45 -6.96 -7.23
CA GLY A 326 29.00 -6.28 -8.40
C GLY A 326 29.26 -7.21 -9.60
N LYS A 327 28.83 -8.48 -9.54
CA LYS A 327 28.99 -9.42 -10.64
C LYS A 327 28.09 -9.05 -11.81
N GLU A 328 28.64 -9.16 -13.02
CA GLU A 328 27.93 -8.88 -14.27
C GLU A 328 27.19 -10.12 -14.78
N TYR A 329 26.02 -9.91 -15.35
CA TYR A 329 25.18 -10.93 -15.95
C TYR A 329 24.60 -10.43 -17.28
N LEU A 330 24.35 -11.36 -18.19
CA LEU A 330 23.60 -11.14 -19.43
C LEU A 330 22.22 -11.79 -19.33
N GLU A 331 21.45 -11.77 -20.44
CA GLU A 331 20.17 -12.46 -20.52
C GLU A 331 20.29 -13.94 -20.09
N GLY A 332 19.40 -14.42 -19.25
CA GLY A 332 19.37 -15.82 -18.85
C GLY A 332 18.62 -16.10 -17.55
N ASN A 333 18.62 -17.37 -17.16
CA ASN A 333 18.15 -17.82 -15.85
C ASN A 333 19.33 -18.12 -14.97
N PHE A 334 19.24 -17.63 -13.75
CA PHE A 334 20.32 -17.79 -12.79
C PHE A 334 19.75 -18.19 -11.44
N GLU A 335 20.43 -19.09 -10.78
CA GLU A 335 20.25 -19.33 -9.36
C GLU A 335 21.15 -18.36 -8.61
N ILE A 336 20.54 -17.47 -7.84
CA ILE A 336 21.22 -16.37 -7.14
C ILE A 336 21.20 -16.63 -5.64
N GLU A 337 22.36 -16.52 -4.99
CA GLU A 337 22.42 -16.54 -3.53
C GLU A 337 21.58 -15.40 -2.96
N ALA A 338 20.69 -15.73 -2.04
CA ALA A 338 19.73 -14.81 -1.45
C ALA A 338 19.69 -14.99 0.07
N PRO A 339 20.79 -14.79 0.80
CA PRO A 339 20.77 -14.84 2.25
C PRO A 339 19.85 -13.73 2.77
N LEU A 340 19.29 -13.95 3.97
CA LEU A 340 18.35 -13.02 4.57
C LEU A 340 18.95 -11.60 4.69
N GLY A 341 18.23 -10.60 4.22
CA GLY A 341 18.69 -9.22 4.09
C GLY A 341 19.32 -8.86 2.73
N TYR A 342 19.52 -9.83 1.84
CA TYR A 342 20.16 -9.64 0.54
C TYR A 342 19.34 -10.29 -0.60
N PRO A 343 18.16 -9.76 -0.90
CA PRO A 343 17.33 -10.29 -1.99
C PRO A 343 18.04 -10.15 -3.34
N PRO A 344 17.75 -10.99 -4.35
CA PRO A 344 18.25 -10.81 -5.69
C PRO A 344 17.76 -9.49 -6.30
N VAL A 345 18.68 -8.53 -6.44
CA VAL A 345 18.44 -7.23 -7.07
C VAL A 345 19.55 -6.93 -8.04
N PHE A 346 19.16 -6.48 -9.23
CA PHE A 346 20.08 -6.17 -10.31
C PHE A 346 19.80 -4.78 -10.85
N TYR A 347 20.84 -4.08 -11.24
CA TYR A 347 20.67 -2.82 -11.96
C TYR A 347 21.27 -2.90 -13.37
N ARG A 348 20.66 -2.16 -14.30
CA ARG A 348 21.16 -2.04 -15.66
C ARG A 348 22.50 -1.33 -15.64
N LYS A 349 23.52 -1.93 -16.27
CA LYS A 349 24.87 -1.35 -16.37
C LYS A 349 24.86 0.02 -17.05
N SER A 350 23.95 0.21 -18.01
CA SER A 350 23.77 1.47 -18.76
C SER A 350 22.97 2.55 -18.03
N SER A 351 22.52 2.30 -16.79
CA SER A 351 21.74 3.25 -16.03
C SER A 351 22.51 4.51 -15.69
N SER A 352 21.86 5.67 -15.80
CA SER A 352 22.40 6.95 -15.29
C SER A 352 22.51 6.98 -13.76
N TYR A 353 21.91 6.02 -13.07
CA TYR A 353 21.97 5.82 -11.61
C TYR A 353 22.93 4.71 -11.18
N ALA A 354 23.78 4.19 -12.11
CA ALA A 354 24.67 3.06 -11.80
C ALA A 354 25.58 3.33 -10.59
N ASP A 355 26.11 4.54 -10.45
CA ASP A 355 26.94 4.92 -9.31
C ASP A 355 26.15 4.90 -8.00
N LEU A 356 24.89 5.42 -7.99
CA LEU A 356 23.98 5.35 -6.85
C LEU A 356 23.72 3.89 -6.44
N PHE A 357 23.43 3.02 -7.41
CA PHE A 357 23.15 1.60 -7.12
C PHE A 357 24.38 0.87 -6.59
N LYS A 358 25.56 1.21 -7.09
CA LYS A 358 26.84 0.70 -6.58
C LYS A 358 27.11 1.14 -5.13
N GLU A 359 26.73 2.37 -4.77
CA GLU A 359 26.82 2.86 -3.38
C GLU A 359 25.80 2.13 -2.48
N VAL A 360 24.57 1.96 -2.93
CA VAL A 360 23.52 1.19 -2.24
C VAL A 360 23.98 -0.24 -1.94
N GLY A 361 24.63 -0.90 -2.89
CA GLY A 361 25.16 -2.26 -2.71
C GLY A 361 26.26 -2.41 -1.65
N ARG A 362 26.80 -1.30 -1.14
CA ARG A 362 27.84 -1.27 -0.08
C ARG A 362 27.27 -1.02 1.31
N LEU A 363 26.02 -0.59 1.39
CA LEU A 363 25.29 -0.41 2.64
C LEU A 363 24.87 -1.76 3.22
#